data_cc247ada3b859832cc50cb9c594ba9eb
#
_entry.id   cc247ada3b859832cc50cb9c594ba9eb
#
_cell.length_a   1.000
_cell.length_b   1.000
_cell.length_c   1.000
_cell.angle_alpha   90.00
_cell.angle_beta   90.00
_cell.angle_gamma   90.00
#
_symmetry.space_group_name_H-M   'P 1'
#
loop_
_entity.id
_entity.type
_entity.pdbx_description
1 polymer ?
#
loop_
_entity_poly.entity_id
_entity_poly.type
_entity_poly.pdbx_seq_one_letter_code
_entity_poly.pdbx_strand_id
1 'polypeptide(L)'
;MKYSCVELNNLPDEILLIIFKKLDNLEILHSFQGVNERFNKIIYDPIFTSRLSFPQLSFNKYIKKFSSDIILNRFCSHILPTIRTKITWLDLEAESMRNILDAADYPNLYALGLYNVEEETAKCLFTDERLSASNLKNQITTLIISIDPDKNERSTMINICYYVFNVFINLTHLTFYDAAHQNNARLLFDVPFPTFSSSSLLVLKIKVQTFDVCLYILDGRFEQLHTLDIELANILSPSEIENQRKIPNLKYFTLCCMARIWYYDESILPLIYRMSNLEELGLSFTTAVKETFVDGNDLKQNILNHMSQLKHFTFDIRSVMCINNEMNLPSKEDIQRTFDDFPYRNIISCMDYFLEHEEGLCHIYSYPFLMRRFEDVTNNFPGGLYPYVRVVSLYDEHPFEHEFFIRISQPFPCMEKLIINNRYGQNQKESYKLMNDKSNLSIAKYYNLIELHIDRAHDDYIDEFLCNTKTYFQNNILLDIDYEAITKSHT
;
A
#
# COMPACT_ATOMS: atom_id res chain seq x y z
N MET A 1 -41.99 -30.04 -11.36
CA MET A 1 -41.71 -28.70 -11.91
C MET A 1 -40.51 -28.82 -12.85
N LYS A 2 -40.70 -28.59 -14.17
CA LYS A 2 -39.59 -28.49 -15.11
C LYS A 2 -38.90 -27.14 -14.81
N TYR A 3 -37.71 -27.15 -14.23
CA TYR A 3 -36.88 -25.96 -14.20
C TYR A 3 -36.48 -25.62 -15.65
N SER A 4 -37.04 -24.57 -16.22
CA SER A 4 -36.55 -24.03 -17.49
C SER A 4 -35.21 -23.39 -17.19
N CYS A 5 -34.10 -24.05 -17.53
CA CYS A 5 -32.80 -23.43 -17.54
C CYS A 5 -32.83 -22.32 -18.58
N VAL A 6 -32.66 -21.08 -18.14
CA VAL A 6 -32.47 -19.96 -19.06
C VAL A 6 -31.06 -20.12 -19.63
N GLU A 7 -30.95 -20.34 -20.92
CA GLU A 7 -29.65 -20.42 -21.61
C GLU A 7 -29.05 -19.03 -21.71
N LEU A 8 -27.74 -18.96 -21.55
CA LEU A 8 -26.97 -17.69 -21.63
C LEU A 8 -27.27 -16.92 -22.94
N ASN A 9 -27.47 -17.64 -24.05
CA ASN A 9 -27.80 -17.08 -25.36
C ASN A 9 -29.14 -16.32 -25.39
N ASN A 10 -30.05 -16.60 -24.46
CA ASN A 10 -31.38 -16.01 -24.43
C ASN A 10 -31.47 -14.76 -23.56
N LEU A 11 -30.34 -14.39 -22.86
CA LEU A 11 -30.29 -13.19 -22.04
C LEU A 11 -30.08 -11.96 -22.91
N PRO A 12 -30.64 -10.79 -22.56
CA PRO A 12 -30.34 -9.50 -23.17
C PRO A 12 -28.84 -9.14 -23.05
N ASP A 13 -28.31 -8.33 -23.98
CA ASP A 13 -26.89 -7.93 -23.98
C ASP A 13 -26.49 -7.19 -22.70
N GLU A 14 -27.40 -6.39 -22.13
CA GLU A 14 -27.19 -5.66 -20.89
C GLU A 14 -26.98 -6.60 -19.68
N ILE A 15 -27.74 -7.69 -19.65
CA ILE A 15 -27.61 -8.71 -18.60
C ILE A 15 -26.31 -9.49 -18.78
N LEU A 16 -25.95 -9.82 -20.01
CA LEU A 16 -24.67 -10.48 -20.32
C LEU A 16 -23.48 -9.59 -19.90
N LEU A 17 -23.54 -8.28 -20.18
CA LEU A 17 -22.54 -7.32 -19.74
C LEU A 17 -22.39 -7.28 -18.20
N ILE A 18 -23.52 -7.31 -17.47
CA ILE A 18 -23.49 -7.33 -16.00
C ILE A 18 -22.83 -8.62 -15.48
N ILE A 19 -23.18 -9.77 -16.08
CA ILE A 19 -22.59 -11.06 -15.72
C ILE A 19 -21.10 -11.08 -16.02
N PHE A 20 -20.71 -10.68 -17.23
CA PHE A 20 -19.31 -10.69 -17.65
C PHE A 20 -18.43 -9.75 -16.83
N LYS A 21 -18.93 -8.57 -16.42
CA LYS A 21 -18.22 -7.68 -15.49
C LYS A 21 -17.88 -8.28 -14.12
N LYS A 22 -18.44 -9.42 -13.78
CA LYS A 22 -18.13 -10.15 -12.54
C LYS A 22 -17.02 -11.19 -12.70
N LEU A 23 -16.61 -11.45 -13.93
CA LEU A 23 -15.55 -12.39 -14.28
C LEU A 23 -14.27 -11.62 -14.62
N ASP A 24 -13.14 -12.29 -14.58
CA ASP A 24 -11.88 -11.75 -15.05
C ASP A 24 -11.87 -11.58 -16.59
N ASN A 25 -11.23 -10.53 -17.10
CA ASN A 25 -11.20 -10.25 -18.54
C ASN A 25 -10.55 -11.38 -19.34
N LEU A 26 -9.51 -12.03 -18.79
CA LEU A 26 -8.89 -13.17 -19.47
C LEU A 26 -9.81 -14.38 -19.52
N GLU A 27 -10.54 -14.64 -18.42
CA GLU A 27 -11.52 -15.75 -18.38
C GLU A 27 -12.62 -15.54 -19.42
N ILE A 28 -13.13 -14.32 -19.55
CA ILE A 28 -14.16 -13.96 -20.53
C ILE A 28 -13.66 -14.17 -21.94
N LEU A 29 -12.51 -13.61 -22.28
CA LEU A 29 -11.93 -13.73 -23.61
C LEU A 29 -11.60 -15.17 -23.93
N HIS A 30 -11.03 -15.94 -22.99
CA HIS A 30 -10.73 -17.35 -23.20
C HIS A 30 -11.97 -18.20 -23.40
N SER A 31 -13.05 -17.96 -22.63
CA SER A 31 -14.23 -18.80 -22.62
C SER A 31 -15.22 -18.51 -23.76
N PHE A 32 -15.34 -17.25 -24.17
CA PHE A 32 -16.38 -16.81 -25.08
C PHE A 32 -15.93 -16.42 -26.48
N GLN A 33 -14.62 -16.19 -26.69
CA GLN A 33 -14.14 -15.87 -28.03
C GLN A 33 -14.34 -17.05 -29.00
N GLY A 34 -15.01 -16.77 -30.11
CA GLY A 34 -15.30 -17.75 -31.15
C GLY A 34 -16.54 -18.62 -30.88
N VAL A 35 -17.25 -18.44 -29.76
CA VAL A 35 -18.49 -19.20 -29.47
C VAL A 35 -19.61 -18.80 -30.45
N ASN A 36 -19.86 -17.50 -30.62
CA ASN A 36 -20.76 -16.95 -31.62
C ASN A 36 -20.45 -15.45 -31.85
N GLU A 37 -21.02 -14.89 -32.94
CA GLU A 37 -20.79 -13.49 -33.31
C GLU A 37 -21.31 -12.49 -32.28
N ARG A 38 -22.43 -12.80 -31.63
CA ARG A 38 -23.04 -11.95 -30.60
C ARG A 38 -22.12 -11.82 -29.38
N PHE A 39 -21.59 -12.94 -28.88
CA PHE A 39 -20.64 -12.91 -27.77
C PHE A 39 -19.35 -12.21 -28.15
N ASN A 40 -18.82 -12.47 -29.34
CA ASN A 40 -17.63 -11.76 -29.83
C ASN A 40 -17.85 -10.24 -29.84
N LYS A 41 -19.02 -9.75 -30.24
CA LYS A 41 -19.34 -8.32 -30.24
C LYS A 41 -19.31 -7.75 -28.81
N ILE A 42 -19.86 -8.49 -27.83
CA ILE A 42 -19.89 -8.05 -26.42
C ILE A 42 -18.49 -8.07 -25.82
N ILE A 43 -17.76 -9.19 -25.94
CA ILE A 43 -16.44 -9.35 -25.29
C ILE A 43 -15.34 -8.50 -25.93
N TYR A 44 -15.56 -8.00 -27.14
CA TYR A 44 -14.64 -7.06 -27.80
C TYR A 44 -14.89 -5.59 -27.41
N ASP A 45 -15.83 -5.33 -26.52
CA ASP A 45 -15.97 -4.01 -25.90
C ASP A 45 -14.67 -3.60 -25.19
N PRO A 46 -14.26 -2.34 -25.27
CA PRO A 46 -13.05 -1.83 -24.57
C PRO A 46 -13.01 -2.15 -23.08
N ILE A 47 -14.16 -2.30 -22.41
CA ILE A 47 -14.24 -2.64 -21.00
C ILE A 47 -13.58 -4.00 -20.67
N PHE A 48 -13.54 -4.93 -21.62
CA PHE A 48 -12.94 -6.25 -21.47
C PHE A 48 -11.59 -6.39 -22.19
N THR A 49 -11.27 -5.49 -23.14
CA THR A 49 -10.11 -5.65 -24.02
C THR A 49 -9.04 -4.58 -23.82
N SER A 50 -9.37 -3.41 -23.25
CA SER A 50 -8.42 -2.31 -23.13
C SER A 50 -7.31 -2.59 -22.11
N ARG A 51 -7.62 -3.29 -21.01
CA ARG A 51 -6.65 -3.68 -19.99
C ARG A 51 -6.70 -5.18 -19.76
N LEU A 52 -5.58 -5.85 -19.98
CA LEU A 52 -5.40 -7.28 -19.72
C LEU A 52 -4.32 -7.49 -18.70
N SER A 53 -4.60 -8.33 -17.71
CA SER A 53 -3.71 -8.60 -16.61
C SER A 53 -3.39 -10.09 -16.58
N PHE A 54 -2.11 -10.43 -16.75
CA PHE A 54 -1.58 -11.79 -16.78
C PHE A 54 -0.71 -12.13 -15.53
N PRO A 55 -0.90 -11.54 -14.35
CA PRO A 55 -0.14 -11.94 -13.20
C PRO A 55 -0.59 -13.34 -12.76
N GLN A 56 0.34 -14.14 -12.28
CA GLN A 56 0.00 -15.32 -11.47
C GLN A 56 -0.63 -14.79 -10.20
N LEU A 57 -1.95 -14.86 -10.10
CA LEU A 57 -2.69 -14.53 -8.89
C LEU A 57 -2.27 -15.48 -7.77
N SER A 58 -1.19 -15.13 -7.07
CA SER A 58 -0.69 -15.87 -5.92
C SER A 58 -1.57 -15.75 -4.68
N PHE A 59 -2.72 -15.06 -4.77
CA PHE A 59 -3.68 -14.95 -3.68
C PHE A 59 -4.42 -16.25 -3.35
N ASN A 60 -4.35 -17.24 -4.25
CA ASN A 60 -4.81 -18.58 -3.93
C ASN A 60 -3.77 -19.59 -4.36
N LYS A 61 -2.82 -19.92 -3.48
CA LYS A 61 -1.94 -21.09 -3.64
C LYS A 61 -2.70 -22.41 -3.91
N TYR A 62 -4.03 -22.37 -3.89
CA TYR A 62 -4.93 -23.50 -4.11
C TYR A 62 -5.68 -23.46 -5.44
N ILE A 63 -5.77 -22.34 -6.14
CA ILE A 63 -6.21 -22.34 -7.53
C ILE A 63 -4.96 -22.59 -8.35
N LYS A 64 -4.72 -23.87 -8.64
CA LYS A 64 -3.70 -24.35 -9.54
C LYS A 64 -3.61 -23.42 -10.76
N LYS A 65 -2.43 -22.72 -10.86
CA LYS A 65 -1.74 -22.46 -12.11
C LYS A 65 -2.67 -22.49 -13.32
N PHE A 66 -3.11 -21.33 -13.79
CA PHE A 66 -3.42 -21.14 -15.21
C PHE A 66 -2.14 -21.29 -16.07
N SER A 67 -1.18 -22.02 -15.61
CA SER A 67 -0.04 -22.49 -16.37
C SER A 67 -0.40 -23.80 -17.06
N SER A 68 -1.43 -23.83 -17.84
CA SER A 68 -1.23 -24.67 -18.97
C SER A 68 -0.67 -23.75 -20.06
N ASP A 69 0.49 -24.06 -20.54
CA ASP A 69 1.09 -23.53 -21.77
C ASP A 69 0.03 -23.47 -22.89
N ILE A 70 -1.02 -24.27 -22.81
CA ILE A 70 -2.17 -24.35 -23.69
C ILE A 70 -3.00 -23.05 -23.67
N ILE A 71 -3.30 -22.48 -22.50
CA ILE A 71 -4.10 -21.25 -22.40
C ILE A 71 -3.28 -20.06 -22.87
N LEU A 72 -2.04 -19.95 -22.42
CA LEU A 72 -1.13 -18.91 -22.88
C LEU A 72 -0.91 -19.00 -24.40
N ASN A 73 -0.70 -20.20 -24.94
CA ASN A 73 -0.59 -20.44 -26.37
C ASN A 73 -1.83 -20.01 -27.15
N ARG A 74 -3.04 -20.28 -26.62
CA ARG A 74 -4.29 -19.81 -27.25
C ARG A 74 -4.39 -18.28 -27.25
N PHE A 75 -4.00 -17.64 -26.13
CA PHE A 75 -3.93 -16.18 -26.08
C PHE A 75 -2.97 -15.63 -27.12
N CYS A 76 -1.74 -16.10 -27.11
CA CYS A 76 -0.69 -15.62 -28.02
C CYS A 76 -1.01 -15.86 -29.50
N SER A 77 -1.58 -17.04 -29.86
CA SER A 77 -1.81 -17.40 -31.27
C SER A 77 -3.13 -16.88 -31.84
N HIS A 78 -4.17 -16.67 -31.03
CA HIS A 78 -5.51 -16.38 -31.53
C HIS A 78 -6.16 -15.15 -30.93
N ILE A 79 -6.08 -14.97 -29.59
CA ILE A 79 -6.81 -13.92 -28.90
C ILE A 79 -6.13 -12.57 -29.09
N LEU A 80 -4.87 -12.46 -28.66
CA LEU A 80 -4.11 -11.21 -28.72
C LEU A 80 -3.98 -10.62 -30.11
N PRO A 81 -3.66 -11.41 -31.18
CA PRO A 81 -3.64 -10.89 -32.54
C PRO A 81 -4.97 -10.29 -33.00
N THR A 82 -6.10 -10.85 -32.52
CA THR A 82 -7.44 -10.38 -32.90
C THR A 82 -7.80 -9.04 -32.25
N ILE A 83 -7.39 -8.82 -30.98
CA ILE A 83 -7.76 -7.63 -30.19
C ILE A 83 -6.62 -6.63 -30.03
N ARG A 84 -5.45 -6.85 -30.64
CA ARG A 84 -4.21 -6.08 -30.48
C ARG A 84 -4.38 -4.55 -30.56
N THR A 85 -5.26 -4.08 -31.43
CA THR A 85 -5.56 -2.66 -31.61
C THR A 85 -6.44 -2.05 -30.51
N LYS A 86 -7.05 -2.89 -29.67
CA LYS A 86 -7.90 -2.46 -28.55
C LYS A 86 -7.16 -2.42 -27.23
N ILE A 87 -6.02 -3.10 -27.14
CA ILE A 87 -5.21 -3.19 -25.94
C ILE A 87 -4.45 -1.88 -25.76
N THR A 88 -4.65 -1.26 -24.58
CA THR A 88 -4.01 0.00 -24.18
C THR A 88 -3.14 -0.16 -22.93
N TRP A 89 -3.38 -1.23 -22.17
CA TRP A 89 -2.68 -1.56 -20.94
C TRP A 89 -2.46 -3.07 -20.83
N LEU A 90 -1.22 -3.48 -20.55
CA LEU A 90 -0.86 -4.87 -20.24
C LEU A 90 -0.19 -4.93 -18.88
N ASP A 91 -0.67 -5.84 -18.02
CA ASP A 91 -0.01 -6.25 -16.78
C ASP A 91 0.56 -7.65 -16.97
N LEU A 92 1.88 -7.81 -16.87
CA LEU A 92 2.63 -9.01 -17.24
C LEU A 92 3.53 -9.48 -16.11
N GLU A 93 3.57 -10.79 -15.87
CA GLU A 93 4.60 -11.42 -15.05
C GLU A 93 5.85 -11.78 -15.88
N ALA A 94 7.00 -11.82 -15.21
CA ALA A 94 8.29 -12.11 -15.83
C ALA A 94 8.28 -13.36 -16.73
N GLU A 95 7.62 -14.43 -16.29
CA GLU A 95 7.56 -15.72 -17.02
C GLU A 95 6.74 -15.63 -18.34
N SER A 96 5.65 -14.87 -18.37
CA SER A 96 4.73 -14.78 -19.51
C SER A 96 5.04 -13.61 -20.46
N MET A 97 5.81 -12.66 -19.99
CA MET A 97 6.05 -11.35 -20.59
C MET A 97 6.54 -11.45 -22.03
N ARG A 98 7.57 -12.27 -22.27
CA ARG A 98 8.16 -12.43 -23.60
C ARG A 98 7.16 -12.99 -24.60
N ASN A 99 6.44 -14.06 -24.21
CA ASN A 99 5.47 -14.71 -25.09
C ASN A 99 4.34 -13.76 -25.48
N ILE A 100 3.89 -12.92 -24.57
CA ILE A 100 2.78 -11.98 -24.81
C ILE A 100 3.23 -10.81 -25.67
N LEU A 101 4.41 -10.22 -25.39
CA LEU A 101 4.93 -9.10 -26.18
C LEU A 101 5.32 -9.52 -27.61
N ASP A 102 5.78 -10.76 -27.80
CA ASP A 102 6.10 -11.32 -29.11
C ASP A 102 4.86 -11.78 -29.92
N ALA A 103 3.70 -11.95 -29.26
CA ALA A 103 2.48 -12.47 -29.89
C ALA A 103 1.85 -11.52 -30.90
N ALA A 104 1.98 -10.21 -30.72
CA ALA A 104 1.41 -9.21 -31.61
C ALA A 104 2.08 -7.85 -31.42
N ASP A 105 1.96 -6.98 -32.48
CA ASP A 105 2.21 -5.56 -32.33
C ASP A 105 1.02 -4.89 -31.63
N TYR A 106 1.27 -4.10 -30.62
CA TYR A 106 0.24 -3.40 -29.84
C TYR A 106 0.26 -1.89 -30.12
N PRO A 107 -0.37 -1.41 -31.20
CA PRO A 107 -0.20 -0.03 -31.67
C PRO A 107 -0.75 1.04 -30.71
N ASN A 108 -1.65 0.67 -29.82
CA ASN A 108 -2.30 1.60 -28.88
C ASN A 108 -1.87 1.38 -27.41
N LEU A 109 -0.85 0.54 -27.18
CA LEU A 109 -0.35 0.24 -25.84
C LEU A 109 0.44 1.44 -25.29
N TYR A 110 -0.07 2.11 -24.28
CA TYR A 110 0.63 3.23 -23.62
C TYR A 110 1.04 2.91 -22.19
N ALA A 111 0.51 1.86 -21.61
CA ALA A 111 0.78 1.48 -20.22
C ALA A 111 1.19 0.02 -20.09
N LEU A 112 2.22 -0.22 -19.28
CA LEU A 112 2.80 -1.53 -19.04
C LEU A 112 3.05 -1.75 -17.54
N GLY A 113 2.52 -2.83 -16.99
CA GLY A 113 2.84 -3.33 -15.65
C GLY A 113 3.73 -4.56 -15.78
N LEU A 114 4.86 -4.56 -15.09
CA LEU A 114 5.85 -5.63 -15.10
C LEU A 114 6.03 -6.13 -13.66
N TYR A 115 5.68 -7.38 -13.41
CA TYR A 115 5.65 -7.96 -12.06
C TYR A 115 6.69 -9.07 -11.91
N ASN A 116 7.25 -9.17 -10.71
CA ASN A 116 8.28 -10.16 -10.35
C ASN A 116 9.51 -10.11 -11.29
N VAL A 117 9.94 -8.87 -11.60
CA VAL A 117 11.03 -8.63 -12.56
C VAL A 117 12.37 -8.95 -11.91
N GLU A 118 13.14 -9.83 -12.54
CA GLU A 118 14.53 -10.14 -12.23
C GLU A 118 15.47 -9.34 -13.15
N GLU A 119 16.74 -9.15 -12.76
CA GLU A 119 17.72 -8.42 -13.56
C GLU A 119 17.90 -8.99 -14.96
N GLU A 120 18.03 -10.32 -15.07
CA GLU A 120 18.20 -10.97 -16.37
C GLU A 120 16.99 -10.78 -17.28
N THR A 121 15.78 -10.87 -16.69
CA THR A 121 14.53 -10.61 -17.42
C THR A 121 14.47 -9.15 -17.89
N ALA A 122 14.79 -8.22 -17.00
CA ALA A 122 14.85 -6.79 -17.33
C ALA A 122 15.89 -6.53 -18.43
N LYS A 123 17.09 -7.10 -18.30
CA LYS A 123 18.14 -6.99 -19.31
C LYS A 123 17.67 -7.53 -20.66
N CYS A 124 17.14 -8.75 -20.68
CA CYS A 124 16.63 -9.34 -21.93
C CYS A 124 15.54 -8.47 -22.56
N LEU A 125 14.58 -7.99 -21.77
CA LEU A 125 13.48 -7.17 -22.26
C LEU A 125 13.94 -5.81 -22.81
N PHE A 126 14.82 -5.14 -22.08
CA PHE A 126 15.18 -3.76 -22.39
C PHE A 126 16.37 -3.65 -23.37
N THR A 127 17.18 -4.70 -23.51
CA THR A 127 18.30 -4.75 -24.46
C THR A 127 18.01 -5.55 -25.72
N ASP A 128 16.91 -6.32 -25.79
CA ASP A 128 16.52 -7.07 -26.98
C ASP A 128 16.25 -6.08 -28.14
N GLU A 129 16.90 -6.31 -29.27
CA GLU A 129 16.72 -5.49 -30.48
C GLU A 129 15.26 -5.41 -30.92
N ARG A 130 14.41 -6.38 -30.56
CA ARG A 130 12.98 -6.39 -30.89
C ARG A 130 12.18 -5.36 -30.12
N LEU A 131 12.40 -5.22 -28.80
CA LEU A 131 11.80 -4.13 -28.03
C LEU A 131 12.42 -2.78 -28.39
N SER A 132 13.71 -2.75 -28.72
CA SER A 132 14.37 -1.54 -29.19
C SER A 132 13.98 -1.18 -30.64
N ALA A 133 13.63 -2.16 -31.48
CA ALA A 133 13.10 -1.97 -32.83
C ALA A 133 11.58 -1.71 -32.84
N SER A 134 10.86 -2.15 -31.80
CA SER A 134 9.43 -1.87 -31.66
C SER A 134 9.19 -0.41 -31.28
N ASN A 135 8.06 0.14 -31.74
CA ASN A 135 7.64 1.49 -31.35
C ASN A 135 7.33 1.60 -29.84
N LEU A 136 7.35 0.48 -29.09
CA LEU A 136 6.96 0.41 -27.67
C LEU A 136 7.78 1.36 -26.79
N LYS A 137 9.10 1.47 -26.99
CA LYS A 137 9.95 2.38 -26.18
C LYS A 137 9.53 3.85 -26.25
N ASN A 138 8.99 4.28 -27.40
CA ASN A 138 8.51 5.65 -27.60
C ASN A 138 7.02 5.80 -27.26
N GLN A 139 6.30 4.69 -27.17
CA GLN A 139 4.86 4.63 -27.02
C GLN A 139 4.46 4.51 -25.54
N ILE A 140 5.25 3.78 -24.73
CA ILE A 140 4.96 3.61 -23.32
C ILE A 140 5.21 4.91 -22.55
N THR A 141 4.14 5.42 -21.96
CA THR A 141 4.14 6.62 -21.12
C THR A 141 3.87 6.31 -19.63
N THR A 142 3.32 5.13 -19.35
CA THR A 142 3.03 4.67 -17.99
C THR A 142 3.66 3.31 -17.74
N LEU A 143 4.48 3.20 -16.69
CA LEU A 143 5.17 1.97 -16.33
C LEU A 143 5.00 1.68 -14.85
N ILE A 144 4.59 0.45 -14.54
CA ILE A 144 4.57 -0.09 -13.18
C ILE A 144 5.58 -1.23 -13.13
N ILE A 145 6.47 -1.22 -12.14
CA ILE A 145 7.48 -2.28 -11.95
C ILE A 145 7.41 -2.80 -10.51
N SER A 146 7.25 -4.11 -10.39
CA SER A 146 7.43 -4.85 -9.16
C SER A 146 8.63 -5.79 -9.32
N ILE A 147 9.62 -5.65 -8.45
CA ILE A 147 10.85 -6.45 -8.47
C ILE A 147 10.66 -7.67 -7.57
N ASP A 148 11.20 -8.82 -7.95
CA ASP A 148 11.16 -10.04 -7.15
C ASP A 148 11.89 -9.81 -5.80
N PRO A 149 11.21 -9.96 -4.65
CA PRO A 149 11.81 -9.71 -3.35
C PRO A 149 12.93 -10.68 -2.99
N ASP A 150 12.88 -11.91 -3.47
CA ASP A 150 13.85 -12.96 -3.14
C ASP A 150 15.18 -12.80 -3.90
N LYS A 151 15.16 -12.03 -4.99
CA LYS A 151 16.30 -11.76 -5.87
C LYS A 151 16.71 -10.30 -5.91
N ASN A 152 16.33 -9.55 -4.89
CA ASN A 152 16.50 -8.12 -4.82
C ASN A 152 17.90 -7.72 -4.31
N GLU A 153 18.93 -7.94 -5.13
CA GLU A 153 20.24 -7.39 -4.88
C GLU A 153 20.27 -5.89 -5.24
N ARG A 154 21.10 -5.12 -4.54
CA ARG A 154 21.25 -3.66 -4.78
C ARG A 154 21.62 -3.34 -6.23
N SER A 155 22.50 -4.15 -6.82
CA SER A 155 22.91 -4.04 -8.23
C SER A 155 21.73 -4.19 -9.19
N THR A 156 20.84 -5.13 -8.91
CA THR A 156 19.63 -5.39 -9.71
C THR A 156 18.73 -4.17 -9.83
N MET A 157 18.47 -3.51 -8.70
CA MET A 157 17.64 -2.30 -8.70
C MET A 157 18.24 -1.15 -9.51
N ILE A 158 19.55 -0.91 -9.33
CA ILE A 158 20.26 0.14 -10.08
C ILE A 158 20.18 -0.13 -11.58
N ASN A 159 20.42 -1.38 -11.97
CA ASN A 159 20.40 -1.80 -13.37
C ASN A 159 18.99 -1.68 -13.97
N ILE A 160 17.96 -2.09 -13.25
CA ILE A 160 16.56 -1.94 -13.70
C ILE A 160 16.22 -0.45 -13.90
N CYS A 161 16.55 0.43 -12.94
CA CYS A 161 16.35 1.86 -13.09
C CYS A 161 17.08 2.41 -14.31
N TYR A 162 18.34 2.00 -14.51
CA TYR A 162 19.13 2.42 -15.67
C TYR A 162 18.48 2.00 -16.99
N TYR A 163 18.02 0.75 -17.09
CA TYR A 163 17.31 0.28 -18.29
C TYR A 163 16.01 1.05 -18.51
N VAL A 164 15.21 1.27 -17.47
CA VAL A 164 13.93 1.98 -17.58
C VAL A 164 14.10 3.37 -18.16
N PHE A 165 15.01 4.17 -17.58
CA PHE A 165 15.20 5.56 -18.02
C PHE A 165 15.93 5.70 -19.35
N ASN A 166 16.72 4.69 -19.75
CA ASN A 166 17.36 4.68 -21.07
C ASN A 166 16.44 4.21 -22.20
N VAL A 167 15.50 3.30 -21.89
CA VAL A 167 14.62 2.71 -22.89
C VAL A 167 13.37 3.54 -23.11
N PHE A 168 12.68 3.94 -22.03
CA PHE A 168 11.39 4.63 -22.13
C PHE A 168 11.55 6.15 -22.04
N ILE A 169 11.98 6.75 -23.15
CA ILE A 169 12.29 8.20 -23.19
C ILE A 169 11.07 9.12 -23.03
N ASN A 170 9.86 8.62 -23.32
CA ASN A 170 8.60 9.36 -23.18
C ASN A 170 7.83 9.01 -21.89
N LEU A 171 8.51 8.37 -20.94
CA LEU A 171 7.88 7.95 -19.70
C LEU A 171 7.44 9.17 -18.88
N THR A 172 6.13 9.24 -18.61
CA THR A 172 5.52 10.30 -17.80
C THR A 172 5.09 9.82 -16.42
N HIS A 173 4.75 8.53 -16.28
CA HIS A 173 4.29 7.93 -15.03
C HIS A 173 5.10 6.68 -14.73
N LEU A 174 5.77 6.67 -13.57
CA LEU A 174 6.55 5.53 -13.10
C LEU A 174 6.12 5.15 -11.69
N THR A 175 5.79 3.89 -11.50
CA THR A 175 5.49 3.31 -10.19
C THR A 175 6.42 2.13 -9.95
N PHE A 176 7.24 2.21 -8.90
CA PHE A 176 8.14 1.15 -8.44
C PHE A 176 7.56 0.43 -7.24
N TYR A 177 6.37 -0.02 -7.27
CA TYR A 177 5.78 -0.99 -6.35
C TYR A 177 4.38 -1.33 -6.81
N ASP A 178 3.94 -2.51 -6.48
CA ASP A 178 2.54 -2.86 -6.59
C ASP A 178 1.89 -2.84 -5.20
N ALA A 179 0.87 -2.02 -5.07
CA ALA A 179 0.10 -1.94 -3.84
C ALA A 179 -0.74 -3.20 -3.57
N ALA A 180 -0.96 -4.05 -4.57
CA ALA A 180 -1.74 -5.29 -4.46
C ALA A 180 -0.90 -6.47 -3.96
N HIS A 181 0.38 -6.48 -4.27
CA HIS A 181 1.30 -7.52 -3.80
C HIS A 181 2.14 -6.92 -2.67
N GLN A 182 2.19 -7.53 -1.53
CA GLN A 182 2.93 -7.09 -0.33
C GLN A 182 4.46 -7.09 -0.56
N ASN A 183 4.89 -6.62 -1.73
CA ASN A 183 6.29 -6.59 -2.10
C ASN A 183 7.03 -5.53 -1.28
N ASN A 184 7.96 -5.97 -0.46
CA ASN A 184 8.80 -5.11 0.39
C ASN A 184 10.06 -4.61 -0.33
N ALA A 185 10.19 -4.82 -1.64
CA ALA A 185 11.34 -4.34 -2.41
C ALA A 185 11.41 -2.81 -2.35
N ARG A 186 12.55 -2.28 -1.89
CA ARG A 186 12.81 -0.86 -1.71
C ARG A 186 14.04 -0.46 -2.48
N LEU A 187 14.00 0.68 -3.15
CA LEU A 187 15.19 1.20 -3.82
C LEU A 187 16.26 1.58 -2.80
N LEU A 188 17.44 1.07 -3.03
CA LEU A 188 18.64 1.40 -2.29
C LEU A 188 19.79 1.57 -3.28
N PHE A 189 20.46 2.70 -3.23
CA PHE A 189 21.61 3.00 -4.08
C PHE A 189 22.85 3.16 -3.21
N ASP A 190 23.98 2.63 -3.71
CA ASP A 190 25.28 2.86 -3.09
C ASP A 190 25.89 4.16 -3.62
N VAL A 191 26.81 4.73 -2.84
CA VAL A 191 27.58 5.92 -3.25
C VAL A 191 28.79 5.46 -4.10
N PRO A 192 29.06 6.08 -5.27
CA PRO A 192 28.36 7.22 -5.86
C PRO A 192 26.99 6.82 -6.44
N PHE A 193 26.01 7.69 -6.25
CA PHE A 193 24.67 7.47 -6.77
C PHE A 193 24.67 7.36 -8.32
N PRO A 194 23.76 6.55 -8.90
CA PRO A 194 23.67 6.38 -10.35
C PRO A 194 23.30 7.69 -11.07
N THR A 195 23.61 7.83 -12.35
CA THR A 195 23.50 9.09 -13.10
C THR A 195 22.25 9.18 -14.00
N PHE A 196 21.23 8.36 -13.79
CA PHE A 196 20.01 8.45 -14.60
C PHE A 196 19.20 9.71 -14.28
N SER A 197 18.48 10.22 -15.27
CA SER A 197 17.58 11.37 -15.18
C SER A 197 16.44 11.24 -16.19
N SER A 198 15.40 12.05 -16.05
CA SER A 198 14.31 12.12 -17.03
C SER A 198 13.79 13.55 -17.12
N SER A 199 13.64 14.02 -18.36
CA SER A 199 13.02 15.30 -18.66
C SER A 199 11.51 15.21 -18.93
N SER A 200 10.94 14.00 -19.00
CA SER A 200 9.53 13.74 -19.29
C SER A 200 8.72 13.26 -18.09
N LEU A 201 9.37 12.79 -17.01
CA LEU A 201 8.70 12.18 -15.87
C LEU A 201 7.90 13.22 -15.07
N LEU A 202 6.59 13.00 -15.00
CA LEU A 202 5.62 13.85 -14.27
C LEU A 202 5.20 13.23 -12.95
N VAL A 203 5.04 11.91 -12.90
CA VAL A 203 4.54 11.19 -11.73
C VAL A 203 5.51 10.07 -11.37
N LEU A 204 6.00 10.10 -10.14
CA LEU A 204 6.84 9.06 -9.56
C LEU A 204 6.23 8.55 -8.25
N LYS A 205 5.98 7.23 -8.18
CA LYS A 205 5.59 6.53 -6.96
C LYS A 205 6.64 5.48 -6.65
N ILE A 206 7.22 5.52 -5.43
CA ILE A 206 8.43 4.76 -5.16
C ILE A 206 8.58 4.40 -3.69
N LYS A 207 9.10 3.20 -3.42
CA LYS A 207 9.56 2.80 -2.08
C LYS A 207 11.08 2.92 -2.02
N VAL A 208 11.60 3.63 -1.03
CA VAL A 208 13.04 3.85 -0.85
C VAL A 208 13.48 3.38 0.53
N GLN A 209 14.73 2.92 0.62
CA GLN A 209 15.26 2.40 1.87
C GLN A 209 15.74 3.50 2.81
N THR A 210 16.40 4.53 2.29
CA THR A 210 17.04 5.58 3.08
C THR A 210 16.61 6.97 2.65
N PHE A 211 16.77 7.92 3.55
CA PHE A 211 16.50 9.34 3.28
C PHE A 211 17.43 9.93 2.21
N ASP A 212 18.69 9.46 2.13
CA ASP A 212 19.64 9.90 1.09
C ASP A 212 19.14 9.58 -0.33
N VAL A 213 18.48 8.42 -0.52
CA VAL A 213 17.85 8.08 -1.81
C VAL A 213 16.68 9.02 -2.12
N CYS A 214 15.91 9.42 -1.09
CA CYS A 214 14.86 10.43 -1.25
C CYS A 214 15.45 11.79 -1.69
N LEU A 215 16.51 12.24 -1.04
CA LEU A 215 17.22 13.49 -1.38
C LEU A 215 17.84 13.44 -2.79
N TYR A 216 18.38 12.29 -3.17
CA TYR A 216 18.90 12.03 -4.51
C TYR A 216 17.80 12.16 -5.60
N ILE A 217 16.61 11.62 -5.37
CA ILE A 217 15.47 11.78 -6.30
C ILE A 217 15.10 13.27 -6.44
N LEU A 218 15.24 14.03 -5.38
CA LEU A 218 14.85 15.44 -5.28
C LEU A 218 16.01 16.41 -5.57
N ASP A 219 17.12 15.99 -6.19
CA ASP A 219 18.28 16.82 -6.51
C ASP A 219 18.12 17.66 -7.80
N GLY A 220 16.99 17.51 -8.50
CA GLY A 220 16.66 18.23 -9.73
C GLY A 220 16.82 17.40 -11.02
N ARG A 221 17.16 16.11 -10.92
CA ARG A 221 17.29 15.20 -12.07
C ARG A 221 15.97 14.89 -12.77
N PHE A 222 14.84 15.14 -12.11
CA PHE A 222 13.48 15.01 -12.64
C PHE A 222 12.84 16.41 -12.71
N GLU A 223 13.26 17.23 -13.65
CA GLU A 223 12.89 18.65 -13.72
C GLU A 223 11.39 18.88 -13.89
N GLN A 224 10.68 17.96 -14.55
CA GLN A 224 9.22 18.06 -14.78
C GLN A 224 8.38 17.37 -13.72
N LEU A 225 8.99 16.83 -12.66
CA LEU A 225 8.27 16.08 -11.65
C LEU A 225 7.19 16.94 -10.99
N HIS A 226 5.95 16.51 -11.16
CA HIS A 226 4.76 17.19 -10.66
C HIS A 226 4.16 16.47 -9.44
N THR A 227 4.21 15.15 -9.45
CA THR A 227 3.68 14.30 -8.38
C THR A 227 4.73 13.33 -7.91
N LEU A 228 4.98 13.31 -6.60
CA LEU A 228 5.91 12.41 -5.95
C LEU A 228 5.26 11.75 -4.73
N ASP A 229 5.20 10.43 -4.76
CA ASP A 229 4.71 9.59 -3.66
C ASP A 229 5.85 8.67 -3.20
N ILE A 230 6.35 8.90 -1.99
CA ILE A 230 7.48 8.16 -1.42
C ILE A 230 7.06 7.40 -0.17
N GLU A 231 7.32 6.09 -0.17
CA GLU A 231 7.34 5.28 1.04
C GLU A 231 8.79 5.03 1.47
N LEU A 232 9.19 5.61 2.59
CA LEU A 232 10.54 5.58 3.14
C LEU A 232 10.63 4.55 4.27
N ALA A 233 11.66 3.69 4.26
CA ALA A 233 11.84 2.72 5.34
C ALA A 233 12.26 3.37 6.64
N ASN A 234 13.32 4.20 6.60
CA ASN A 234 13.86 4.84 7.79
C ASN A 234 14.65 6.12 7.49
N ILE A 235 14.86 6.91 8.54
CA ILE A 235 15.79 8.05 8.58
C ILE A 235 16.77 7.79 9.74
N LEU A 236 17.96 7.32 9.43
CA LEU A 236 18.95 6.88 10.44
C LEU A 236 19.77 8.02 11.02
N SER A 237 20.01 9.09 10.27
CA SER A 237 20.75 10.27 10.70
C SER A 237 20.23 11.51 9.99
N PRO A 238 20.41 12.72 10.58
CA PRO A 238 20.18 13.93 9.82
C PRO A 238 21.20 13.97 8.69
N SER A 239 20.74 13.72 7.47
CA SER A 239 21.56 13.96 6.29
C SER A 239 21.66 15.47 6.12
N GLU A 240 22.86 16.01 6.07
CA GLU A 240 23.02 17.40 5.65
C GLU A 240 22.38 17.53 4.26
N ILE A 241 21.34 18.34 4.18
CA ILE A 241 20.70 18.64 2.90
C ILE A 241 21.62 19.63 2.18
N GLU A 242 22.74 19.11 1.64
CA GLU A 242 23.71 19.91 0.89
C GLU A 242 23.05 20.63 -0.29
N ASN A 243 22.08 19.99 -0.91
CA ASN A 243 21.35 20.55 -2.04
C ASN A 243 20.07 21.26 -1.59
N GLN A 244 20.14 22.56 -1.36
CA GLN A 244 19.00 23.43 -1.06
C GLN A 244 18.22 23.87 -2.30
N ARG A 245 18.40 23.22 -3.46
CA ARG A 245 17.70 23.59 -4.69
C ARG A 245 16.18 23.46 -4.48
N LYS A 246 15.46 24.52 -4.81
CA LYS A 246 13.98 24.52 -4.82
C LYS A 246 13.46 23.56 -5.88
N ILE A 247 12.29 22.98 -5.62
CA ILE A 247 11.60 22.05 -6.51
C ILE A 247 10.27 22.69 -6.93
N PRO A 248 10.29 23.69 -7.84
CA PRO A 248 9.14 24.55 -8.10
C PRO A 248 8.01 23.87 -8.86
N ASN A 249 8.29 22.78 -9.57
CA ASN A 249 7.30 22.07 -10.38
C ASN A 249 6.50 21.03 -9.59
N LEU A 250 6.98 20.66 -8.40
CA LEU A 250 6.29 19.69 -7.56
C LEU A 250 5.03 20.31 -6.95
N LYS A 251 3.87 19.71 -7.25
CA LYS A 251 2.55 20.12 -6.79
C LYS A 251 1.92 19.18 -5.78
N TYR A 252 2.20 17.89 -5.92
CA TYR A 252 1.65 16.82 -5.10
C TYR A 252 2.79 16.03 -4.48
N PHE A 253 2.88 16.04 -3.17
CA PHE A 253 3.91 15.32 -2.43
C PHE A 253 3.30 14.50 -1.31
N THR A 254 3.58 13.19 -1.31
CA THR A 254 3.23 12.30 -0.21
C THR A 254 4.50 11.63 0.31
N LEU A 255 4.69 11.69 1.62
CA LEU A 255 5.75 11.00 2.33
C LEU A 255 5.18 10.11 3.42
N CYS A 256 5.42 8.82 3.30
CA CYS A 256 5.14 7.84 4.34
C CYS A 256 6.46 7.28 4.87
N CYS A 257 6.75 7.38 6.16
CA CYS A 257 7.91 6.77 6.78
C CYS A 257 7.49 5.64 7.72
N MET A 258 8.02 4.44 7.48
CA MET A 258 7.63 3.23 8.21
C MET A 258 8.27 3.13 9.60
N ALA A 259 9.50 3.60 9.74
CA ALA A 259 10.20 3.58 11.01
C ALA A 259 10.00 4.90 11.78
N ARG A 260 10.20 4.84 13.10
CA ARG A 260 10.20 6.03 13.97
C ARG A 260 11.32 6.98 13.53
N ILE A 261 10.98 8.25 13.30
CA ILE A 261 11.91 9.33 12.96
C ILE A 261 12.40 9.98 14.25
N TRP A 262 13.71 10.26 14.32
CA TRP A 262 14.33 10.96 15.46
C TRP A 262 14.66 12.43 15.14
N TYR A 263 14.57 12.81 13.86
CA TYR A 263 15.08 14.08 13.34
C TYR A 263 14.01 14.77 12.48
N TYR A 264 12.80 14.94 13.03
CA TYR A 264 11.68 15.60 12.33
C TYR A 264 12.06 17.02 11.90
N ASP A 265 12.57 17.83 12.85
CA ASP A 265 12.92 19.24 12.63
C ASP A 265 14.11 19.39 11.68
N GLU A 266 15.09 18.48 11.75
CA GLU A 266 16.34 18.55 10.99
C GLU A 266 16.22 17.90 9.61
N SER A 267 15.25 17.02 9.37
CA SER A 267 15.16 16.27 8.10
C SER A 267 13.87 16.57 7.34
N ILE A 268 12.71 16.42 7.97
CA ILE A 268 11.42 16.53 7.27
C ILE A 268 11.07 17.99 6.98
N LEU A 269 11.17 18.90 7.95
CA LEU A 269 10.82 20.30 7.75
C LEU A 269 11.71 20.98 6.69
N PRO A 270 13.06 20.85 6.71
CA PRO A 270 13.90 21.41 5.66
C PRO A 270 13.61 20.84 4.27
N LEU A 271 13.26 19.53 4.17
CA LEU A 271 12.84 18.94 2.92
C LEU A 271 11.58 19.62 2.37
N ILE A 272 10.57 19.78 3.22
CA ILE A 272 9.28 20.38 2.85
C ILE A 272 9.44 21.84 2.41
N TYR A 273 10.33 22.60 3.05
CA TYR A 273 10.57 24.01 2.71
C TYR A 273 11.15 24.23 1.30
N ARG A 274 11.72 23.19 0.69
CA ARG A 274 12.18 23.24 -0.73
C ARG A 274 11.02 23.21 -1.73
N MET A 275 9.80 22.84 -1.28
CA MET A 275 8.62 22.57 -2.11
C MET A 275 7.54 23.64 -1.93
N SER A 276 7.92 24.94 -1.99
CA SER A 276 7.03 26.06 -1.66
C SER A 276 5.75 26.19 -2.54
N ASN A 277 5.70 25.49 -3.67
CA ASN A 277 4.58 25.54 -4.62
C ASN A 277 3.64 24.33 -4.50
N LEU A 278 3.73 23.55 -3.43
CA LEU A 278 2.83 22.42 -3.21
C LEU A 278 1.37 22.88 -3.11
N GLU A 279 0.53 22.13 -3.80
CA GLU A 279 -0.93 22.24 -3.74
C GLU A 279 -1.54 21.17 -2.85
N GLU A 280 -0.91 19.99 -2.80
CA GLU A 280 -1.30 18.89 -1.91
C GLU A 280 -0.08 18.30 -1.20
N LEU A 281 -0.23 18.11 0.12
CA LEU A 281 0.77 17.48 0.98
C LEU A 281 0.13 16.33 1.75
N GLY A 282 0.76 15.16 1.70
CA GLY A 282 0.43 14.00 2.51
C GLY A 282 1.61 13.61 3.39
N LEU A 283 1.43 13.48 4.70
CA LEU A 283 2.48 13.08 5.64
C LEU A 283 2.00 11.93 6.52
N SER A 284 2.73 10.82 6.56
CA SER A 284 2.46 9.72 7.48
C SER A 284 3.76 9.23 8.09
N PHE A 285 3.92 9.41 9.40
CA PHE A 285 5.11 8.98 10.14
C PHE A 285 4.90 8.96 11.66
N THR A 286 5.79 8.23 12.35
CA THR A 286 5.96 8.32 13.80
C THR A 286 7.28 9.05 14.09
N THR A 287 7.25 10.05 14.97
CA THR A 287 8.46 10.80 15.37
C THR A 287 8.67 10.78 16.88
N ALA A 288 9.94 10.70 17.28
CA ALA A 288 10.31 10.95 18.68
C ALA A 288 10.48 12.45 18.90
N VAL A 289 9.89 12.96 19.96
CA VAL A 289 9.96 14.37 20.37
C VAL A 289 10.55 14.51 21.77
N LYS A 290 11.15 15.66 22.08
CA LYS A 290 11.84 15.87 23.37
C LYS A 290 11.00 16.67 24.36
N GLU A 291 10.29 17.68 23.93
CA GLU A 291 9.67 18.68 24.80
C GLU A 291 8.15 18.77 24.60
N THR A 292 7.69 18.78 23.35
CA THR A 292 6.27 18.93 23.01
C THR A 292 5.86 17.96 21.93
N PHE A 293 4.63 17.47 21.99
CA PHE A 293 4.05 16.67 20.91
C PHE A 293 3.82 17.54 19.67
N VAL A 294 3.85 16.91 18.50
CA VAL A 294 3.41 17.54 17.25
C VAL A 294 1.90 17.74 17.33
N ASP A 295 1.45 18.97 17.32
CA ASP A 295 0.04 19.36 17.44
C ASP A 295 -0.41 20.33 16.33
N GLY A 296 -1.62 20.89 16.42
CA GLY A 296 -2.13 21.84 15.44
C GLY A 296 -1.34 23.13 15.36
N ASN A 297 -0.78 23.60 16.47
CA ASN A 297 0.05 24.81 16.50
C ASN A 297 1.39 24.58 15.80
N ASP A 298 2.02 23.43 16.07
CA ASP A 298 3.26 23.02 15.40
C ASP A 298 3.07 22.92 13.88
N LEU A 299 2.03 22.19 13.42
CA LEU A 299 1.73 22.07 12.00
C LEU A 299 1.42 23.41 11.33
N LYS A 300 0.70 24.30 12.02
CA LYS A 300 0.40 25.63 11.52
C LYS A 300 1.67 26.48 11.39
N GLN A 301 2.49 26.50 12.42
CA GLN A 301 3.71 27.29 12.47
C GLN A 301 4.77 26.79 11.50
N ASN A 302 5.04 25.48 11.51
CA ASN A 302 6.18 24.89 10.80
C ASN A 302 5.86 24.43 9.38
N ILE A 303 4.58 24.18 9.05
CA ILE A 303 4.19 23.74 7.71
C ILE A 303 3.32 24.77 7.00
N LEU A 304 2.13 25.08 7.54
CA LEU A 304 1.15 25.88 6.80
C LEU A 304 1.62 27.30 6.51
N ASN A 305 2.31 27.95 7.46
CA ASN A 305 2.84 29.28 7.27
C ASN A 305 3.92 29.39 6.17
N HIS A 306 4.53 28.25 5.79
CA HIS A 306 5.55 28.17 4.74
C HIS A 306 4.99 27.76 3.37
N MET A 307 3.70 27.38 3.29
CA MET A 307 3.08 26.79 2.10
C MET A 307 1.83 27.54 1.66
N SER A 308 2.00 28.74 1.09
CA SER A 308 0.90 29.63 0.70
C SER A 308 -0.02 29.08 -0.41
N GLN A 309 0.43 28.07 -1.16
CA GLN A 309 -0.33 27.46 -2.26
C GLN A 309 -1.04 26.15 -1.85
N LEU A 310 -0.89 25.71 -0.61
CA LEU A 310 -1.42 24.43 -0.14
C LEU A 310 -2.94 24.45 -0.05
N LYS A 311 -3.61 23.59 -0.82
CA LYS A 311 -5.06 23.45 -0.89
C LYS A 311 -5.55 22.28 -0.04
N HIS A 312 -4.77 21.19 -0.03
CA HIS A 312 -5.09 19.96 0.68
C HIS A 312 -3.89 19.51 1.51
N PHE A 313 -4.12 19.29 2.79
CA PHE A 313 -3.15 18.74 3.70
C PHE A 313 -3.75 17.52 4.41
N THR A 314 -3.22 16.34 4.13
CA THR A 314 -3.61 15.10 4.79
C THR A 314 -2.43 14.60 5.60
N PHE A 315 -2.70 14.14 6.82
CA PHE A 315 -1.64 13.64 7.68
C PHE A 315 -2.11 12.50 8.60
N ASP A 316 -1.15 11.70 9.00
CA ASP A 316 -1.20 10.66 10.01
C ASP A 316 0.12 10.72 10.76
N ILE A 317 0.15 11.50 11.84
CA ILE A 317 1.38 11.81 12.58
C ILE A 317 1.23 11.30 14.00
N ARG A 318 2.21 10.47 14.40
CA ARG A 318 2.36 10.01 15.77
C ARG A 318 3.62 10.62 16.35
N SER A 319 3.49 11.33 17.45
CA SER A 319 4.63 11.83 18.20
C SER A 319 4.74 11.09 19.52
N VAL A 320 5.93 10.59 19.79
CA VAL A 320 6.26 9.81 20.98
C VAL A 320 7.26 10.59 21.81
N MET A 321 6.97 10.76 23.10
CA MET A 321 7.79 11.51 24.05
C MET A 321 8.07 10.65 25.28
N CYS A 322 9.33 10.66 25.75
CA CYS A 322 9.64 10.11 27.07
C CYS A 322 9.01 10.99 28.13
N ILE A 323 8.28 10.39 29.06
CA ILE A 323 7.57 11.08 30.13
C ILE A 323 8.16 10.73 31.51
N ASN A 324 8.02 11.65 32.45
CA ASN A 324 8.33 11.41 33.86
C ASN A 324 7.21 11.96 34.76
N ASN A 325 7.22 11.59 36.04
CA ASN A 325 6.18 11.95 36.98
C ASN A 325 6.08 13.45 37.30
N GLU A 326 7.03 14.27 36.89
CA GLU A 326 7.07 15.72 37.10
C GLU A 326 6.48 16.54 35.96
N MET A 327 6.21 15.90 34.80
CA MET A 327 5.72 16.58 33.61
C MET A 327 4.22 16.89 33.72
N ASN A 328 3.86 18.11 33.31
CA ASN A 328 2.46 18.47 33.10
C ASN A 328 2.05 18.00 31.68
N LEU A 329 1.45 16.81 31.62
CA LEU A 329 1.10 16.16 30.37
C LEU A 329 -0.22 16.72 29.81
N PRO A 330 -0.30 17.03 28.49
CA PRO A 330 -1.51 17.55 27.88
C PRO A 330 -2.61 16.48 27.80
N SER A 331 -3.84 16.88 28.02
CA SER A 331 -4.98 16.02 27.76
C SER A 331 -5.29 15.91 26.25
N LYS A 332 -6.12 14.94 25.89
CA LYS A 332 -6.66 14.83 24.50
C LYS A 332 -7.36 16.13 24.08
N GLU A 333 -8.11 16.73 25.01
CA GLU A 333 -8.84 17.97 24.78
C GLU A 333 -7.91 19.16 24.57
N ASP A 334 -6.75 19.19 25.22
CA ASP A 334 -5.74 20.25 25.02
C ASP A 334 -5.15 20.15 23.60
N ILE A 335 -4.79 18.94 23.15
CA ILE A 335 -4.35 18.74 21.78
C ILE A 335 -5.44 19.07 20.78
N GLN A 336 -6.68 18.64 21.00
CA GLN A 336 -7.79 18.91 20.08
C GLN A 336 -8.05 20.42 19.91
N ARG A 337 -7.93 21.22 20.97
CA ARG A 337 -8.10 22.70 20.91
C ARG A 337 -7.05 23.37 20.03
N THR A 338 -5.86 22.81 19.82
CA THR A 338 -4.85 23.36 18.93
C THR A 338 -5.30 23.38 17.47
N PHE A 339 -6.35 22.63 17.13
CA PHE A 339 -6.96 22.55 15.80
C PHE A 339 -8.22 23.43 15.64
N ASP A 340 -8.67 24.18 16.63
CA ASP A 340 -9.90 24.97 16.54
C ASP A 340 -9.83 26.00 15.38
N ASP A 341 -8.68 26.66 15.21
CA ASP A 341 -8.40 27.61 14.11
C ASP A 341 -7.63 26.99 12.95
N PHE A 342 -7.61 25.66 12.85
CA PHE A 342 -6.90 24.98 11.76
C PHE A 342 -7.70 25.09 10.45
N PRO A 343 -7.09 25.38 9.29
CA PRO A 343 -7.83 25.63 8.05
C PRO A 343 -8.49 24.37 7.47
N TYR A 344 -8.05 23.20 7.88
CA TYR A 344 -8.62 21.91 7.46
C TYR A 344 -9.50 21.35 8.56
N ARG A 345 -10.67 20.81 8.18
CA ARG A 345 -11.66 20.25 9.12
C ARG A 345 -11.52 18.74 9.26
N ASN A 346 -12.18 18.17 10.27
CA ASN A 346 -12.23 16.73 10.51
C ASN A 346 -10.85 16.15 10.89
N ILE A 347 -10.20 16.74 11.88
CA ILE A 347 -8.99 16.23 12.47
C ILE A 347 -9.35 15.49 13.75
N ILE A 348 -8.77 14.33 13.94
CA ILE A 348 -8.93 13.49 15.13
C ILE A 348 -7.60 13.47 15.87
N SER A 349 -7.64 13.65 17.18
CA SER A 349 -6.51 13.49 18.09
C SER A 349 -6.78 12.37 19.08
N CYS A 350 -5.75 11.57 19.37
CA CYS A 350 -5.72 10.57 20.42
C CYS A 350 -4.49 10.80 21.29
N MET A 351 -4.64 10.58 22.60
CA MET A 351 -3.56 10.67 23.55
C MET A 351 -3.54 9.40 24.40
N ASP A 352 -2.39 8.77 24.48
CA ASP A 352 -2.15 7.60 25.31
C ASP A 352 -0.87 7.80 26.12
N TYR A 353 -0.90 7.35 27.37
CA TYR A 353 0.23 7.40 28.27
C TYR A 353 0.57 6.00 28.77
N PHE A 354 1.74 5.53 28.38
CA PHE A 354 2.29 4.22 28.73
C PHE A 354 3.24 4.40 29.91
N LEU A 355 2.70 4.24 31.12
CA LEU A 355 3.43 4.56 32.35
C LEU A 355 4.55 3.57 32.66
N GLU A 356 4.40 2.29 32.26
CA GLU A 356 5.43 1.27 32.47
C GLU A 356 6.63 1.47 31.51
N HIS A 357 6.36 1.99 30.31
CA HIS A 357 7.41 2.31 29.33
C HIS A 357 7.90 3.76 29.42
N GLU A 358 7.34 4.56 30.34
CA GLU A 358 7.65 5.99 30.46
C GLU A 358 7.51 6.73 29.12
N GLU A 359 6.50 6.36 28.31
CA GLU A 359 6.23 6.97 27.00
C GLU A 359 4.81 7.57 26.95
N GLY A 360 4.71 8.75 26.29
CA GLY A 360 3.44 9.34 25.86
C GLY A 360 3.34 9.30 24.36
N LEU A 361 2.17 8.93 23.83
CA LEU A 361 1.85 8.88 22.41
C LEU A 361 0.74 9.87 22.09
N CYS A 362 1.04 10.87 21.24
CA CYS A 362 0.04 11.72 20.63
C CYS A 362 -0.13 11.31 19.17
N HIS A 363 -1.32 10.89 18.78
CA HIS A 363 -1.68 10.52 17.42
C HIS A 363 -2.70 11.51 16.87
N ILE A 364 -2.31 12.26 15.83
CA ILE A 364 -3.16 13.23 15.13
C ILE A 364 -3.29 12.80 13.66
N TYR A 365 -4.51 12.83 13.12
CA TYR A 365 -4.74 12.46 11.73
C TYR A 365 -5.94 13.16 11.11
N SER A 366 -5.89 13.36 9.79
CA SER A 366 -7.00 13.88 9.00
C SER A 366 -8.03 12.79 8.69
N TYR A 367 -9.33 13.15 8.75
CA TYR A 367 -10.43 12.24 8.41
C TYR A 367 -11.21 12.77 7.19
N PRO A 368 -11.54 11.92 6.19
CA PRO A 368 -11.38 10.47 6.16
C PRO A 368 -9.91 10.05 6.12
N PHE A 369 -9.60 8.96 6.84
CA PHE A 369 -8.26 8.39 6.90
C PHE A 369 -7.96 7.64 5.60
N LEU A 370 -6.97 8.09 4.84
CA LEU A 370 -6.69 7.57 3.51
C LEU A 370 -5.51 6.58 3.46
N MET A 371 -4.83 6.40 4.59
CA MET A 371 -3.67 5.50 4.67
C MET A 371 -4.11 4.04 4.72
N ARG A 372 -3.24 3.14 4.26
CA ARG A 372 -3.49 1.69 4.24
C ARG A 372 -3.20 1.00 5.58
N ARG A 373 -2.42 1.64 6.44
CA ARG A 373 -2.00 1.12 7.74
C ARG A 373 -2.53 2.04 8.83
N PHE A 374 -3.05 1.45 9.90
CA PHE A 374 -3.40 2.14 11.13
C PHE A 374 -2.67 1.44 12.26
N GLU A 375 -1.69 2.12 12.83
CA GLU A 375 -0.76 1.52 13.80
C GLU A 375 -1.06 1.97 15.21
N ASP A 376 -0.63 1.15 16.20
CA ASP A 376 -0.68 1.42 17.64
C ASP A 376 -2.09 1.78 18.12
N VAL A 377 -3.08 0.98 17.70
CA VAL A 377 -4.45 1.12 18.21
C VAL A 377 -4.48 0.67 19.65
N THR A 378 -4.95 1.54 20.54
CA THR A 378 -5.06 1.33 22.01
C THR A 378 -6.50 1.06 22.43
N ASN A 379 -6.70 0.76 23.71
CA ASN A 379 -8.03 0.70 24.31
C ASN A 379 -8.82 2.01 24.20
N ASN A 380 -8.13 3.17 24.05
CA ASN A 380 -8.72 4.49 23.87
C ASN A 380 -9.12 4.83 22.44
N PHE A 381 -9.06 3.85 21.51
CA PHE A 381 -9.44 4.06 20.12
C PHE A 381 -10.84 4.68 19.99
N PRO A 382 -10.97 5.82 19.29
CA PRO A 382 -12.22 6.61 19.28
C PRO A 382 -13.34 5.98 18.43
N GLY A 383 -13.06 4.90 17.70
CA GLY A 383 -13.98 4.37 16.69
C GLY A 383 -13.92 5.16 15.37
N GLY A 384 -14.91 4.98 14.51
CA GLY A 384 -14.96 5.61 13.19
C GLY A 384 -15.18 4.60 12.08
N LEU A 385 -14.93 4.99 10.82
CA LEU A 385 -14.97 4.11 9.66
C LEU A 385 -13.75 4.35 8.77
N TYR A 386 -12.93 3.33 8.58
CA TYR A 386 -11.64 3.38 7.89
C TYR A 386 -11.60 2.40 6.71
N PRO A 387 -12.31 2.68 5.61
CA PRO A 387 -12.51 1.73 4.51
C PRO A 387 -11.24 1.47 3.68
N TYR A 388 -10.23 2.31 3.80
CA TYR A 388 -8.97 2.17 3.06
C TYR A 388 -7.91 1.39 3.82
N VAL A 389 -8.08 1.20 5.13
CA VAL A 389 -7.12 0.50 5.98
C VAL A 389 -7.14 -0.99 5.70
N ARG A 390 -5.97 -1.55 5.44
CA ARG A 390 -5.72 -2.97 5.19
C ARG A 390 -4.93 -3.63 6.32
N VAL A 391 -4.08 -2.87 6.99
CA VAL A 391 -3.21 -3.36 8.07
C VAL A 391 -3.51 -2.58 9.33
N VAL A 392 -3.80 -3.29 10.41
CA VAL A 392 -4.03 -2.70 11.75
C VAL A 392 -3.05 -3.32 12.72
N SER A 393 -2.34 -2.51 13.51
CA SER A 393 -1.59 -2.99 14.66
C SER A 393 -2.19 -2.49 15.97
N LEU A 394 -2.18 -3.35 16.97
CA LEU A 394 -2.69 -3.09 18.30
C LEU A 394 -1.51 -3.06 19.28
N TYR A 395 -1.49 -2.03 20.15
CA TYR A 395 -0.51 -1.91 21.21
C TYR A 395 -1.13 -1.21 22.44
N ASP A 396 -0.99 -1.78 23.63
CA ASP A 396 -1.41 -1.15 24.88
C ASP A 396 -0.67 -1.79 26.07
N GLU A 397 -0.56 -1.06 27.18
CA GLU A 397 -0.14 -1.57 28.51
C GLU A 397 -1.29 -2.18 29.31
N HIS A 398 -2.51 -2.10 28.81
CA HIS A 398 -3.69 -2.72 29.41
C HIS A 398 -4.21 -3.81 28.49
N PRO A 399 -4.78 -4.90 29.03
CA PRO A 399 -5.27 -5.99 28.20
C PRO A 399 -6.40 -5.55 27.27
N PHE A 400 -6.41 -6.13 26.08
CA PHE A 400 -7.55 -6.05 25.17
C PHE A 400 -8.56 -7.14 25.56
N GLU A 401 -9.70 -6.74 26.09
CA GLU A 401 -10.78 -7.66 26.41
C GLU A 401 -11.58 -8.04 25.15
N HIS A 402 -12.44 -9.05 25.24
CA HIS A 402 -13.25 -9.54 24.12
C HIS A 402 -14.08 -8.42 23.44
N GLU A 403 -14.67 -7.52 24.22
CA GLU A 403 -15.44 -6.38 23.73
C GLU A 403 -14.62 -5.44 22.86
N PHE A 404 -13.31 -5.32 23.14
CA PHE A 404 -12.42 -4.54 22.28
C PHE A 404 -12.32 -5.14 20.87
N PHE A 405 -12.20 -6.46 20.75
CA PHE A 405 -12.13 -7.14 19.45
C PHE A 405 -13.45 -7.04 18.66
N ILE A 406 -14.59 -7.06 19.34
CA ILE A 406 -15.89 -6.77 18.72
C ILE A 406 -15.90 -5.33 18.19
N ARG A 407 -15.47 -4.38 19.01
CA ARG A 407 -15.42 -2.95 18.66
C ARG A 407 -14.48 -2.66 17.49
N ILE A 408 -13.29 -3.30 17.45
CA ILE A 408 -12.28 -3.05 16.42
C ILE A 408 -12.61 -3.72 15.08
N SER A 409 -13.41 -4.76 15.06
CA SER A 409 -13.77 -5.48 13.82
C SER A 409 -14.65 -4.66 12.86
N GLN A 410 -15.38 -3.66 13.35
CA GLN A 410 -16.34 -2.87 12.56
C GLN A 410 -15.71 -1.67 11.85
N PRO A 411 -14.84 -0.87 12.47
CA PRO A 411 -14.21 0.31 11.87
C PRO A 411 -13.38 0.02 10.62
N PHE A 412 -12.83 -1.19 10.51
CA PHE A 412 -11.90 -1.58 9.45
C PHE A 412 -12.48 -2.66 8.52
N PRO A 413 -13.49 -2.35 7.70
CA PRO A 413 -14.20 -3.36 6.90
C PRO A 413 -13.31 -4.06 5.87
N CYS A 414 -12.21 -3.46 5.48
CA CYS A 414 -11.28 -3.99 4.49
C CYS A 414 -9.95 -4.47 5.10
N MET A 415 -9.90 -4.72 6.42
CA MET A 415 -8.71 -5.19 7.10
C MET A 415 -8.31 -6.59 6.62
N GLU A 416 -7.10 -6.69 6.08
CA GLU A 416 -6.49 -7.92 5.56
C GLU A 416 -5.47 -8.51 6.54
N LYS A 417 -4.82 -7.64 7.34
CA LYS A 417 -3.80 -8.02 8.31
C LYS A 417 -4.06 -7.36 9.66
N LEU A 418 -4.02 -8.18 10.72
CA LEU A 418 -4.08 -7.72 12.10
C LEU A 418 -2.81 -8.15 12.84
N ILE A 419 -2.17 -7.21 13.52
CA ILE A 419 -0.96 -7.44 14.32
C ILE A 419 -1.30 -7.10 15.76
N ILE A 420 -1.02 -8.01 16.68
CA ILE A 420 -1.29 -7.84 18.11
C ILE A 420 0.02 -7.88 18.87
N ASN A 421 0.29 -6.79 19.60
CA ASN A 421 1.43 -6.69 20.50
C ASN A 421 0.89 -6.23 21.86
N ASN A 422 0.65 -7.17 22.77
CA ASN A 422 0.19 -6.88 24.13
C ASN A 422 0.56 -8.04 25.07
N ARG A 423 1.41 -7.75 26.04
CA ARG A 423 1.94 -8.73 26.99
C ARG A 423 0.98 -9.05 28.16
N TYR A 424 -0.11 -8.30 28.30
CA TYR A 424 -1.03 -8.40 29.43
C TYR A 424 -2.18 -9.34 29.09
N GLY A 425 -2.40 -10.33 29.96
CA GLY A 425 -3.48 -11.30 29.81
C GLY A 425 -4.86 -10.68 30.08
N GLN A 426 -5.90 -11.23 29.44
CA GLN A 426 -7.29 -10.80 29.63
C GLN A 426 -7.76 -11.00 31.07
N ASN A 427 -8.33 -9.96 31.71
CA ASN A 427 -8.83 -10.04 33.07
C ASN A 427 -10.16 -10.79 33.18
N GLN A 428 -10.98 -10.81 32.12
CA GLN A 428 -12.36 -11.33 32.16
C GLN A 428 -12.47 -12.74 31.60
N LYS A 429 -11.37 -13.44 31.36
CA LYS A 429 -11.32 -14.77 30.74
C LYS A 429 -12.22 -15.80 31.44
N GLU A 430 -12.26 -15.78 32.81
CA GLU A 430 -13.09 -16.72 33.58
C GLU A 430 -14.58 -16.36 33.52
N SER A 431 -14.92 -15.08 33.46
CA SER A 431 -16.31 -14.63 33.35
C SER A 431 -16.96 -15.14 32.05
N TYR A 432 -16.22 -15.16 30.96
CA TYR A 432 -16.71 -15.69 29.68
C TYR A 432 -16.86 -17.23 29.68
N LYS A 433 -16.02 -17.95 30.42
CA LYS A 433 -16.16 -19.40 30.57
C LYS A 433 -17.45 -19.79 31.33
N LEU A 434 -17.82 -19.00 32.34
CA LEU A 434 -19.03 -19.22 33.13
C LEU A 434 -20.31 -18.80 32.41
N MET A 435 -20.24 -17.84 31.48
CA MET A 435 -21.40 -17.35 30.71
C MET A 435 -21.72 -18.23 29.49
N ASN A 436 -20.83 -19.11 29.05
CA ASN A 436 -20.99 -19.94 27.86
C ASN A 436 -22.22 -20.88 27.89
N ASP A 437 -22.87 -21.07 29.01
CA ASP A 437 -24.06 -21.94 29.09
C ASP A 437 -25.41 -21.24 28.78
N LYS A 438 -25.48 -19.89 28.70
CA LYS A 438 -26.79 -19.21 28.55
C LYS A 438 -26.82 -17.82 27.87
N SER A 439 -25.73 -17.23 27.39
CA SER A 439 -25.78 -15.89 26.81
C SER A 439 -25.20 -15.87 25.39
N ASN A 440 -25.92 -15.20 24.44
CA ASN A 440 -25.43 -14.85 23.11
C ASN A 440 -24.26 -13.85 23.26
N LEU A 441 -23.05 -14.35 23.43
CA LEU A 441 -21.85 -13.51 23.28
C LEU A 441 -21.82 -12.97 21.86
N SER A 442 -21.64 -11.66 21.71
CA SER A 442 -21.40 -11.06 20.41
C SER A 442 -20.08 -11.57 19.86
N ILE A 443 -20.07 -12.03 18.62
CA ILE A 443 -18.89 -12.61 17.96
C ILE A 443 -18.17 -11.49 17.18
N ALA A 444 -16.86 -11.35 17.36
CA ALA A 444 -16.05 -10.48 16.53
C ALA A 444 -15.95 -11.06 15.10
N LYS A 445 -16.27 -10.27 14.07
CA LYS A 445 -16.40 -10.78 12.69
C LYS A 445 -15.37 -10.09 11.77
N TYR A 446 -14.50 -10.89 11.18
CA TYR A 446 -13.47 -10.44 10.26
C TYR A 446 -13.72 -11.01 8.86
N TYR A 447 -14.29 -10.18 7.97
CA TYR A 447 -14.73 -10.64 6.65
C TYR A 447 -13.58 -10.71 5.63
N ASN A 448 -12.56 -9.86 5.75
CA ASN A 448 -11.48 -9.75 4.79
C ASN A 448 -10.11 -10.12 5.35
N LEU A 449 -10.02 -10.52 6.63
CA LEU A 449 -8.76 -10.87 7.27
C LEU A 449 -8.15 -12.09 6.58
N ILE A 450 -6.84 -12.00 6.29
CA ILE A 450 -6.02 -13.02 5.63
C ILE A 450 -4.85 -13.42 6.54
N GLU A 451 -4.30 -12.44 7.29
CA GLU A 451 -3.14 -12.63 8.15
C GLU A 451 -3.42 -12.14 9.56
N LEU A 452 -3.11 -12.98 10.54
CA LEU A 452 -3.11 -12.65 11.96
C LEU A 452 -1.72 -12.89 12.53
N HIS A 453 -1.07 -11.83 13.00
CA HIS A 453 0.23 -11.90 13.66
C HIS A 453 0.05 -11.62 15.14
N ILE A 454 0.49 -12.54 15.98
CA ILE A 454 0.53 -12.42 17.45
C ILE A 454 2.00 -12.31 17.83
N ASP A 455 2.47 -11.06 17.98
CA ASP A 455 3.86 -10.71 18.25
C ASP A 455 3.98 -10.20 19.69
N ARG A 456 4.85 -10.82 20.50
CA ARG A 456 5.07 -10.44 21.91
C ARG A 456 3.78 -10.26 22.70
N ALA A 457 2.81 -11.13 22.49
CA ALA A 457 1.49 -11.04 23.10
C ALA A 457 1.21 -12.21 24.04
N HIS A 458 0.30 -12.01 25.01
CA HIS A 458 -0.11 -13.04 25.95
C HIS A 458 -0.89 -14.16 25.25
N ASP A 459 -0.78 -15.39 25.75
CA ASP A 459 -1.45 -16.59 25.19
C ASP A 459 -2.98 -16.44 25.09
N ASP A 460 -3.59 -15.62 25.95
CA ASP A 460 -5.04 -15.38 25.94
C ASP A 460 -5.55 -14.87 24.60
N TYR A 461 -4.71 -14.16 23.82
CA TYR A 461 -5.08 -13.68 22.50
C TYR A 461 -5.11 -14.80 21.45
N ILE A 462 -4.32 -15.85 21.65
CA ILE A 462 -4.43 -17.07 20.82
C ILE A 462 -5.79 -17.71 21.04
N ASP A 463 -6.20 -17.88 22.30
CA ASP A 463 -7.52 -18.40 22.66
C ASP A 463 -8.65 -17.50 22.15
N GLU A 464 -8.48 -16.18 22.15
CA GLU A 464 -9.46 -15.20 21.67
C GLU A 464 -9.81 -15.44 20.19
N PHE A 465 -8.80 -15.69 19.37
CA PHE A 465 -8.97 -15.83 17.91
C PHE A 465 -9.23 -17.28 17.47
N LEU A 466 -8.74 -18.28 18.18
CA LEU A 466 -8.99 -19.69 17.83
C LEU A 466 -10.34 -20.23 18.36
N CYS A 467 -11.01 -19.52 19.26
CA CYS A 467 -12.30 -19.94 19.79
C CYS A 467 -13.45 -19.49 18.89
N ASN A 468 -14.11 -20.44 18.22
CA ASN A 468 -15.22 -20.17 17.30
C ASN A 468 -16.44 -19.49 17.94
N THR A 469 -16.55 -19.48 19.26
CA THR A 469 -17.62 -18.78 20.00
C THR A 469 -17.28 -17.30 20.23
N LYS A 470 -16.03 -16.89 20.02
CA LYS A 470 -15.56 -15.52 20.20
C LYS A 470 -15.29 -14.82 18.85
N THR A 471 -14.68 -15.52 17.91
CA THR A 471 -14.23 -14.94 16.64
C THR A 471 -14.69 -15.74 15.44
N TYR A 472 -15.13 -15.02 14.41
CA TYR A 472 -15.52 -15.58 13.11
C TYR A 472 -14.64 -14.99 11.99
N PHE A 473 -14.05 -15.88 11.20
CA PHE A 473 -13.31 -15.53 9.97
C PHE A 473 -14.07 -16.01 8.76
N GLN A 474 -14.22 -15.16 7.76
CA GLN A 474 -14.82 -15.58 6.48
C GLN A 474 -13.85 -16.37 5.61
N ASN A 475 -12.55 -16.07 5.71
CA ASN A 475 -11.47 -16.68 4.93
C ASN A 475 -10.61 -17.61 5.80
N ASN A 476 -9.85 -18.47 5.15
CA ASN A 476 -8.73 -19.14 5.80
C ASN A 476 -7.64 -18.10 6.10
N ILE A 477 -7.20 -18.02 7.34
CA ILE A 477 -6.18 -17.07 7.77
C ILE A 477 -4.81 -17.73 7.90
N LEU A 478 -3.76 -16.97 7.57
CA LEU A 478 -2.40 -17.30 7.96
C LEU A 478 -2.18 -16.79 9.38
N LEU A 479 -1.90 -17.71 10.31
CA LEU A 479 -1.59 -17.39 11.69
C LEU A 479 -0.08 -17.44 11.88
N ASP A 480 0.50 -16.33 12.32
CA ASP A 480 1.91 -16.19 12.65
C ASP A 480 2.04 -15.84 14.13
N ILE A 481 2.77 -16.64 14.89
CA ILE A 481 2.93 -16.49 16.34
C ILE A 481 4.41 -16.48 16.68
N ASP A 482 4.88 -15.42 17.32
CA ASP A 482 6.22 -15.35 17.87
C ASP A 482 6.29 -16.00 19.26
N TYR A 483 6.78 -17.23 19.34
CA TYR A 483 6.92 -18.00 20.57
C TYR A 483 8.15 -17.63 21.41
N GLU A 484 9.14 -16.93 20.89
CA GLU A 484 10.37 -16.65 21.64
C GLU A 484 10.18 -15.67 22.81
N ALA A 485 9.11 -14.88 22.78
CA ALA A 485 8.80 -13.91 23.82
C ALA A 485 8.14 -14.53 25.08
N ILE A 486 7.46 -15.67 24.96
CA ILE A 486 6.62 -16.26 26.02
C ILE A 486 7.45 -16.96 27.09
N THR A 487 8.56 -17.59 26.71
CA THR A 487 9.38 -18.40 27.62
C THR A 487 10.26 -17.60 28.62
N LYS A 488 10.42 -16.28 28.44
CA LYS A 488 11.24 -15.42 29.30
C LYS A 488 10.47 -14.73 30.43
N SER A 489 9.14 -14.77 30.44
CA SER A 489 8.32 -14.14 31.47
C SER A 489 8.02 -15.05 32.68
N HIS A 490 8.46 -16.30 32.70
CA HIS A 490 8.23 -17.27 33.77
C HIS A 490 9.51 -17.72 34.50
N THR A 491 10.62 -16.97 34.37
CA THR A 491 11.83 -17.20 35.23
C THR A 491 12.13 -15.92 36.07
#